data_a828e4e8a3ffaebb8a4ca1fe14dfd269
#
_entry.id   a828e4e8a3ffaebb8a4ca1fe14dfd269
#
_cell.length_a   1.000
_cell.length_b   1.000
_cell.length_c   1.000
_cell.angle_alpha   90.00
_cell.angle_beta   90.00
_cell.angle_gamma   90.00
#
_symmetry.space_group_name_H-M   'P 1'
#
loop_
_entity.id
_entity.type
_entity.pdbx_description
1 polymer ?
#
loop_
_entity_poly.entity_id
_entity_poly.type
_entity_poly.pdbx_seq_one_letter_code
_entity_poly.pdbx_strand_id
1 'polypeptide(L)'
;RLSALDEFQLMMIEQPLHWDDLYEHSLLQARLRTPICLDESIHTVRHARAALEMGACRIINIKPGRVGGLLEAKRIHDLCHARGVPVWCGGMLETGIGRAANVALASLPGFTLPGDLSASDRYYYEDLIDPPFVLNPDGTLTVPKGPGLGVAVDRRKVDRATLRLEVFRKE
;
A
#
# COMPACT_ATOMS: atom_id res chain seq x y z
N ARG A 1 -8.16 -26.64 1.52
CA ARG A 1 -9.08 -25.88 0.63
C ARG A 1 -8.32 -24.90 -0.27
N LEU A 2 -7.38 -24.12 0.27
CA LEU A 2 -6.63 -23.12 -0.52
C LEU A 2 -5.67 -23.76 -1.55
N SER A 3 -5.18 -24.97 -1.32
CA SER A 3 -4.31 -25.65 -2.28
C SER A 3 -4.98 -25.93 -3.63
N ALA A 4 -6.30 -26.00 -3.68
CA ALA A 4 -7.03 -26.08 -4.95
C ALA A 4 -6.86 -24.82 -5.82
N LEU A 5 -6.55 -23.67 -5.22
CA LEU A 5 -6.32 -22.42 -5.95
C LEU A 5 -5.01 -22.43 -6.75
N ASP A 6 -4.07 -23.31 -6.43
CA ASP A 6 -2.81 -23.46 -7.18
C ASP A 6 -3.03 -23.88 -8.65
N GLU A 7 -4.20 -24.44 -8.98
CA GLU A 7 -4.56 -24.81 -10.35
C GLU A 7 -4.78 -23.57 -11.23
N PHE A 8 -5.18 -22.43 -10.63
CA PHE A 8 -5.45 -21.19 -11.35
C PHE A 8 -4.23 -20.33 -11.62
N GLN A 9 -3.06 -20.74 -11.14
CA GLN A 9 -1.79 -19.99 -11.31
C GLN A 9 -1.91 -18.50 -10.91
N LEU A 10 -2.58 -18.25 -9.79
CA LEU A 10 -2.79 -16.90 -9.28
C LEU A 10 -1.45 -16.20 -9.01
N MET A 11 -1.42 -14.89 -9.22
CA MET A 11 -0.26 -14.05 -8.87
C MET A 11 0.04 -14.13 -7.38
N MET A 12 -1.00 -14.13 -6.54
CA MET A 12 -0.90 -14.24 -5.08
C MET A 12 -2.22 -14.66 -4.45
N ILE A 13 -2.16 -15.05 -3.19
CA ILE A 13 -3.30 -15.11 -2.26
C ILE A 13 -2.99 -14.13 -1.14
N GLU A 14 -3.81 -13.09 -0.99
CA GLU A 14 -3.58 -12.04 -0.01
C GLU A 14 -4.23 -12.38 1.32
N GLN A 15 -3.46 -12.24 2.41
CA GLN A 15 -3.86 -12.36 3.82
C GLN A 15 -4.87 -13.48 4.08
N PRO A 16 -4.54 -14.73 3.76
CA PRO A 16 -5.51 -15.84 3.84
C PRO A 16 -5.90 -16.25 5.27
N LEU A 17 -5.11 -15.86 6.27
CA LEU A 17 -5.33 -16.18 7.68
C LEU A 17 -5.40 -14.90 8.52
N HIS A 18 -5.58 -15.06 9.83
CA HIS A 18 -5.67 -13.91 10.74
C HIS A 18 -4.39 -13.07 10.75
N TRP A 19 -4.52 -11.77 10.97
CA TRP A 19 -3.41 -10.83 10.82
C TRP A 19 -2.28 -11.02 11.82
N ASP A 20 -2.52 -11.55 13.00
CA ASP A 20 -1.50 -11.79 14.04
C ASP A 20 -0.84 -13.17 13.94
N ASP A 21 -1.23 -13.99 12.97
CA ASP A 21 -0.77 -15.38 12.86
C ASP A 21 0.25 -15.58 11.73
N LEU A 22 1.48 -15.15 11.96
CA LEU A 22 2.57 -15.40 11.02
C LEU A 22 3.00 -16.86 10.98
N TYR A 23 2.81 -17.60 12.08
CA TYR A 23 3.22 -19.00 12.16
C TYR A 23 2.38 -19.87 11.22
N GLU A 24 1.06 -19.81 11.32
CA GLU A 24 0.19 -20.58 10.43
C GLU A 24 0.31 -20.14 8.97
N HIS A 25 0.58 -18.85 8.70
CA HIS A 25 0.92 -18.40 7.35
C HIS A 25 2.17 -19.10 6.82
N SER A 26 3.19 -19.32 7.65
CA SER A 26 4.41 -20.02 7.22
C SER A 26 4.14 -21.49 6.88
N LEU A 27 3.34 -22.17 7.70
CA LEU A 27 2.91 -23.55 7.42
C LEU A 27 2.06 -23.64 6.16
N LEU A 28 1.21 -22.65 5.92
CA LEU A 28 0.36 -22.57 4.74
C LEU A 28 1.21 -22.31 3.49
N GLN A 29 2.13 -21.33 3.53
CA GLN A 29 2.99 -21.03 2.39
C GLN A 29 3.88 -22.23 1.99
N ALA A 30 4.33 -23.03 2.95
CA ALA A 30 5.08 -24.24 2.67
C ALA A 30 4.28 -25.31 1.86
N ARG A 31 2.94 -25.23 1.91
CA ARG A 31 2.03 -26.15 1.21
C ARG A 31 1.46 -25.59 -0.08
N LEU A 32 1.66 -24.28 -0.36
CA LEU A 32 1.12 -23.60 -1.54
C LEU A 32 2.23 -23.28 -2.54
N ARG A 33 1.96 -23.50 -3.81
CA ARG A 33 2.79 -22.97 -4.91
C ARG A 33 2.53 -21.48 -5.10
N THR A 34 1.26 -21.09 -5.04
CA THR A 34 0.85 -19.68 -5.12
C THR A 34 1.48 -18.86 -3.99
N PRO A 35 2.14 -17.75 -4.28
CA PRO A 35 2.69 -16.87 -3.26
C PRO A 35 1.61 -16.33 -2.31
N ILE A 36 1.86 -16.38 -1.01
CA ILE A 36 1.08 -15.61 -0.04
C ILE A 36 1.61 -14.18 -0.04
N CYS A 37 0.71 -13.22 -0.11
CA CYS A 37 0.94 -11.81 0.15
C CYS A 37 0.45 -11.48 1.56
N LEU A 38 1.27 -10.84 2.38
CA LEU A 38 0.82 -10.31 3.67
C LEU A 38 0.53 -8.83 3.58
N ASP A 39 -0.64 -8.45 4.11
CA ASP A 39 -1.16 -7.10 4.22
C ASP A 39 -1.29 -6.70 5.71
N GLU A 40 -2.37 -7.04 6.34
CA GLU A 40 -2.69 -6.64 7.72
C GLU A 40 -1.70 -7.16 8.76
N SER A 41 -0.96 -8.22 8.47
CA SER A 41 0.11 -8.72 9.37
C SER A 41 1.33 -7.81 9.42
N ILE A 42 1.50 -6.89 8.48
CA ILE A 42 2.72 -6.08 8.34
C ILE A 42 2.49 -4.64 8.80
N HIS A 43 2.86 -4.35 10.04
CA HIS A 43 2.78 -3.00 10.63
C HIS A 43 4.14 -2.29 10.71
N THR A 44 5.24 -3.04 10.69
CA THR A 44 6.59 -2.50 10.84
C THR A 44 7.59 -3.30 10.00
N VAL A 45 8.77 -2.73 9.79
CA VAL A 45 9.89 -3.46 9.17
C VAL A 45 10.29 -4.70 9.98
N ARG A 46 10.03 -4.72 11.29
CA ARG A 46 10.28 -5.91 12.14
C ARG A 46 9.31 -7.04 11.79
N HIS A 47 8.01 -6.72 11.59
CA HIS A 47 7.02 -7.71 11.16
C HIS A 47 7.37 -8.25 9.78
N ALA A 48 7.73 -7.37 8.83
CA ALA A 48 8.17 -7.79 7.50
C ALA A 48 9.38 -8.73 7.57
N ARG A 49 10.38 -8.39 8.39
CA ARG A 49 11.57 -9.24 8.61
C ARG A 49 11.18 -10.61 9.16
N ALA A 50 10.40 -10.66 10.24
CA ALA A 50 9.96 -11.89 10.87
C ALA A 50 9.17 -12.77 9.89
N ALA A 51 8.21 -12.18 9.16
CA ALA A 51 7.42 -12.90 8.16
C ALA A 51 8.29 -13.54 7.07
N LEU A 52 9.29 -12.81 6.56
CA LEU A 52 10.19 -13.31 5.55
C LEU A 52 11.15 -14.39 6.09
N GLU A 53 11.66 -14.23 7.31
CA GLU A 53 12.54 -15.21 7.97
C GLU A 53 11.81 -16.50 8.32
N MET A 54 10.53 -16.42 8.66
CA MET A 54 9.67 -17.58 8.89
C MET A 54 9.18 -18.24 7.58
N GLY A 55 9.36 -17.59 6.43
CA GLY A 55 8.77 -18.05 5.17
C GLY A 55 7.24 -17.94 5.12
N ALA A 56 6.66 -17.00 5.88
CA ALA A 56 5.22 -16.80 5.98
C ALA A 56 4.59 -16.19 4.72
N CYS A 57 5.41 -15.53 3.89
CA CYS A 57 4.97 -14.94 2.64
C CYS A 57 6.12 -14.85 1.62
N ARG A 58 5.74 -14.58 0.37
CA ARG A 58 6.67 -14.29 -0.73
C ARG A 58 6.43 -12.91 -1.35
N ILE A 59 5.37 -12.22 -0.93
CA ILE A 59 4.97 -10.89 -1.39
C ILE A 59 4.51 -10.09 -0.17
N ILE A 60 4.76 -8.78 -0.17
CA ILE A 60 4.26 -7.87 0.87
C ILE A 60 3.51 -6.72 0.22
N ASN A 61 2.29 -6.48 0.71
CA ASN A 61 1.52 -5.27 0.44
C ASN A 61 1.96 -4.17 1.42
N ILE A 62 2.36 -3.01 0.90
CA ILE A 62 2.80 -1.87 1.72
C ILE A 62 1.74 -0.76 1.63
N LYS A 63 1.16 -0.41 2.77
CA LYS A 63 0.20 0.69 2.91
C LYS A 63 0.76 1.71 3.90
N PRO A 64 1.18 2.91 3.49
CA PRO A 64 1.72 3.93 4.39
C PRO A 64 0.82 4.22 5.60
N GLY A 65 -0.49 4.26 5.40
CA GLY A 65 -1.45 4.48 6.48
C GLY A 65 -1.45 3.39 7.56
N ARG A 66 -1.23 2.12 7.17
CA ARG A 66 -1.16 0.99 8.10
C ARG A 66 0.16 0.94 8.86
N VAL A 67 1.27 1.21 8.19
CA VAL A 67 2.61 1.05 8.78
C VAL A 67 3.12 2.30 9.50
N GLY A 68 2.31 3.36 9.61
CA GLY A 68 2.66 4.56 10.35
C GLY A 68 3.42 5.62 9.55
N GLY A 69 3.34 5.59 8.21
CA GLY A 69 3.83 6.65 7.34
C GLY A 69 4.92 6.23 6.36
N LEU A 70 5.37 7.20 5.56
CA LEU A 70 6.29 6.97 4.44
C LEU A 70 7.66 6.43 4.86
N LEU A 71 8.18 6.84 6.02
CA LEU A 71 9.51 6.40 6.46
C LEU A 71 9.52 4.89 6.75
N GLU A 72 8.51 4.40 7.48
CA GLU A 72 8.41 2.98 7.78
C GLU A 72 8.06 2.17 6.54
N ALA A 73 7.17 2.68 5.68
CA ALA A 73 6.87 2.08 4.39
C ALA A 73 8.14 1.90 3.53
N LYS A 74 8.98 2.94 3.47
CA LYS A 74 10.27 2.87 2.77
C LYS A 74 11.22 1.84 3.38
N ARG A 75 11.29 1.74 4.71
CA ARG A 75 12.14 0.72 5.39
C ARG A 75 11.69 -0.69 5.03
N ILE A 76 10.38 -0.94 4.96
CA ILE A 76 9.82 -2.24 4.53
C ILE A 76 10.19 -2.49 3.07
N HIS A 77 9.99 -1.49 2.19
CA HIS A 77 10.39 -1.58 0.79
C HIS A 77 11.88 -1.92 0.65
N ASP A 78 12.77 -1.18 1.32
CA ASP A 78 14.22 -1.37 1.21
C ASP A 78 14.64 -2.78 1.68
N LEU A 79 14.02 -3.29 2.76
CA LEU A 79 14.23 -4.67 3.23
C LEU A 79 13.82 -5.70 2.17
N CYS A 80 12.64 -5.54 1.58
CA CYS A 80 12.10 -6.45 0.58
C CYS A 80 12.93 -6.39 -0.71
N HIS A 81 13.26 -5.18 -1.18
CA HIS A 81 14.07 -4.96 -2.36
C HIS A 81 15.45 -5.59 -2.24
N ALA A 82 16.13 -5.41 -1.10
CA ALA A 82 17.44 -6.04 -0.83
C ALA A 82 17.40 -7.57 -0.79
N ARG A 83 16.22 -8.16 -0.55
CA ARG A 83 16.00 -9.62 -0.51
C ARG A 83 15.37 -10.17 -1.80
N GLY A 84 15.14 -9.34 -2.81
CA GLY A 84 14.46 -9.75 -4.05
C GLY A 84 12.99 -10.15 -3.85
N VAL A 85 12.36 -9.68 -2.78
CA VAL A 85 10.93 -9.94 -2.49
C VAL A 85 10.09 -8.86 -3.18
N PRO A 86 9.19 -9.23 -4.10
CA PRO A 86 8.33 -8.29 -4.76
C PRO A 86 7.34 -7.64 -3.79
N VAL A 87 7.07 -6.36 -3.99
CA VAL A 87 6.10 -5.59 -3.22
C VAL A 87 5.16 -4.83 -4.14
N TRP A 88 4.01 -4.45 -3.59
CA TRP A 88 3.06 -3.57 -4.22
C TRP A 88 2.46 -2.59 -3.20
N CYS A 89 1.93 -1.48 -3.67
CA CYS A 89 1.32 -0.48 -2.82
C CYS A 89 -0.20 -0.65 -2.83
N GLY A 90 -0.75 -1.04 -1.69
CA GLY A 90 -2.19 -1.11 -1.48
C GLY A 90 -2.78 0.28 -1.28
N GLY A 91 -3.93 0.53 -1.93
CA GLY A 91 -4.75 1.70 -1.71
C GLY A 91 -5.73 1.51 -0.57
N MET A 92 -6.18 2.65 -0.06
CA MET A 92 -7.32 2.79 0.84
C MET A 92 -8.28 3.84 0.24
N LEU A 93 -9.23 4.31 0.99
CA LEU A 93 -10.13 5.39 0.55
C LEU A 93 -9.46 6.78 0.69
N GLU A 94 -8.19 6.90 0.29
CA GLU A 94 -7.46 8.16 0.37
C GLU A 94 -8.07 9.22 -0.56
N THR A 95 -8.06 10.47 -0.09
CA THR A 95 -8.14 11.63 -0.96
C THR A 95 -6.86 11.77 -1.78
N GLY A 96 -6.83 12.65 -2.76
CA GLY A 96 -5.65 12.91 -3.56
C GLY A 96 -4.40 13.27 -2.75
N ILE A 97 -4.55 13.79 -1.53
CA ILE A 97 -3.43 14.09 -0.63
C ILE A 97 -2.72 12.80 -0.21
N GLY A 98 -3.46 11.83 0.33
CA GLY A 98 -2.90 10.54 0.73
C GLY A 98 -2.47 9.71 -0.48
N ARG A 99 -3.24 9.77 -1.58
CA ARG A 99 -2.90 9.09 -2.83
C ARG A 99 -1.59 9.60 -3.41
N ALA A 100 -1.28 10.89 -3.34
CA ALA A 100 -0.01 11.45 -3.78
C ALA A 100 1.18 10.82 -3.03
N ALA A 101 1.03 10.60 -1.72
CA ALA A 101 2.05 9.90 -0.93
C ALA A 101 2.23 8.45 -1.37
N ASN A 102 1.13 7.73 -1.65
CA ASN A 102 1.16 6.34 -2.14
C ASN A 102 1.79 6.25 -3.53
N VAL A 103 1.44 7.15 -4.44
CA VAL A 103 2.02 7.22 -5.80
C VAL A 103 3.52 7.50 -5.74
N ALA A 104 3.95 8.44 -4.88
CA ALA A 104 5.36 8.71 -4.69
C ALA A 104 6.12 7.50 -4.13
N LEU A 105 5.55 6.78 -3.15
CA LEU A 105 6.13 5.55 -2.62
C LEU A 105 6.22 4.47 -3.70
N ALA A 106 5.13 4.24 -4.44
CA ALA A 106 5.04 3.21 -5.47
C ALA A 106 5.98 3.46 -6.67
N SER A 107 6.55 4.65 -6.79
CA SER A 107 7.58 4.96 -7.80
C SER A 107 8.98 4.42 -7.47
N LEU A 108 9.18 3.84 -6.29
CA LEU A 108 10.45 3.20 -5.92
C LEU A 108 10.65 1.88 -6.69
N PRO A 109 11.90 1.51 -7.03
CA PRO A 109 12.17 0.41 -7.97
C PRO A 109 11.72 -0.98 -7.49
N GLY A 110 11.53 -1.18 -6.19
CA GLY A 110 11.08 -2.48 -5.63
C GLY A 110 9.58 -2.75 -5.78
N PHE A 111 8.77 -1.74 -6.15
CA PHE A 111 7.35 -1.92 -6.42
C PHE A 111 7.17 -2.49 -7.84
N THR A 112 7.27 -3.80 -7.96
CA THR A 112 7.28 -4.51 -9.25
C THR A 112 5.96 -5.16 -9.60
N LEU A 113 5.01 -5.19 -8.68
CA LEU A 113 3.66 -5.72 -8.90
C LEU A 113 2.65 -4.57 -9.07
N PRO A 114 1.54 -4.80 -9.79
CA PRO A 114 0.48 -3.81 -9.91
C PRO A 114 -0.02 -3.34 -8.55
N GLY A 115 -0.12 -2.02 -8.36
CA GLY A 115 -0.66 -1.44 -7.14
C GLY A 115 -2.19 -1.33 -7.16
N ASP A 116 -2.80 -1.15 -5.99
CA ASP A 116 -4.21 -0.80 -5.87
C ASP A 116 -4.35 0.71 -5.63
N LEU A 117 -3.84 1.49 -6.59
CA LEU A 117 -3.91 2.94 -6.61
C LEU A 117 -4.90 3.38 -7.69
N SER A 118 -6.03 3.93 -7.27
CA SER A 118 -7.10 4.33 -8.18
C SER A 118 -7.02 5.81 -8.59
N ALA A 119 -7.76 6.19 -9.63
CA ALA A 119 -8.06 7.58 -9.92
C ALA A 119 -8.90 8.23 -8.79
N SER A 120 -8.93 9.56 -8.73
CA SER A 120 -9.66 10.30 -7.70
C SER A 120 -11.17 10.03 -7.75
N ASP A 121 -11.75 9.93 -8.94
CA ASP A 121 -13.17 9.75 -9.20
C ASP A 121 -13.71 8.35 -8.86
N ARG A 122 -12.84 7.40 -8.50
CA ARG A 122 -13.28 6.09 -8.03
C ARG A 122 -14.07 6.17 -6.72
N TYR A 123 -13.71 7.11 -5.83
CA TYR A 123 -14.28 7.20 -4.49
C TYR A 123 -14.97 8.53 -4.21
N TYR A 124 -14.61 9.59 -4.92
CA TYR A 124 -15.06 10.95 -4.63
C TYR A 124 -15.57 11.65 -5.89
N TYR A 125 -16.72 12.30 -5.78
CA TYR A 125 -17.21 13.20 -6.84
C TYR A 125 -16.31 14.42 -7.01
N GLU A 126 -15.68 14.87 -5.93
CA GLU A 126 -14.74 15.98 -5.88
C GLU A 126 -13.58 15.63 -4.94
N ASP A 127 -12.34 15.66 -5.46
CA ASP A 127 -11.15 15.42 -4.64
C ASP A 127 -10.62 16.72 -4.04
N LEU A 128 -9.84 16.63 -2.95
CA LEU A 128 -9.28 17.77 -2.22
C LEU A 128 -8.05 18.40 -2.89
N ILE A 129 -7.58 17.85 -3.99
CA ILE A 129 -6.44 18.37 -4.77
C ILE A 129 -6.86 18.90 -6.14
N ASP A 130 -5.98 19.68 -6.76
CA ASP A 130 -6.12 20.16 -8.12
C ASP A 130 -4.74 20.13 -8.84
N PRO A 131 -4.61 19.45 -10.01
CA PRO A 131 -5.61 18.57 -10.63
C PRO A 131 -5.80 17.24 -9.87
N PRO A 132 -6.96 16.57 -10.03
CA PRO A 132 -7.19 15.25 -9.46
C PRO A 132 -6.35 14.18 -10.17
N PHE A 133 -6.12 13.04 -9.52
CA PHE A 133 -5.50 11.88 -10.18
C PHE A 133 -6.46 11.26 -11.19
N VAL A 134 -5.94 11.00 -12.37
CA VAL A 134 -6.65 10.33 -13.47
C VAL A 134 -5.77 9.17 -13.95
N LEU A 135 -6.39 8.03 -14.25
CA LEU A 135 -5.67 6.91 -14.86
C LEU A 135 -5.26 7.24 -16.30
N ASN A 136 -4.02 6.91 -16.62
CA ASN A 136 -3.58 6.89 -18.01
C ASN A 136 -4.30 5.77 -18.79
N PRO A 137 -4.36 5.83 -20.14
CA PRO A 137 -5.00 4.79 -20.94
C PRO A 137 -4.43 3.37 -20.74
N ASP A 138 -3.20 3.26 -20.28
CA ASP A 138 -2.52 1.99 -19.97
C ASP A 138 -2.75 1.52 -18.52
N GLY A 139 -3.60 2.21 -17.76
CA GLY A 139 -3.90 1.87 -16.37
C GLY A 139 -2.87 2.37 -15.35
N THR A 140 -1.87 3.14 -15.77
CA THR A 140 -0.88 3.73 -14.85
C THR A 140 -1.35 5.07 -14.28
N LEU A 141 -0.67 5.52 -13.20
CA LEU A 141 -0.80 6.87 -12.67
C LEU A 141 0.49 7.65 -12.88
N THR A 142 0.36 8.89 -13.37
CA THR A 142 1.51 9.78 -13.52
C THR A 142 2.00 10.25 -12.15
N VAL A 143 3.29 10.05 -11.87
CA VAL A 143 3.93 10.53 -10.62
C VAL A 143 4.07 12.05 -10.68
N PRO A 144 3.48 12.80 -9.73
CA PRO A 144 3.64 14.24 -9.67
C PRO A 144 5.09 14.65 -9.44
N LYS A 145 5.56 15.72 -10.12
CA LYS A 145 6.95 16.19 -10.06
C LYS A 145 7.15 17.47 -9.26
N GLY A 146 6.10 18.02 -8.67
CA GLY A 146 6.18 19.25 -7.87
C GLY A 146 6.87 19.06 -6.51
N PRO A 147 7.14 20.14 -5.76
CA PRO A 147 7.71 20.05 -4.42
C PRO A 147 6.74 19.37 -3.44
N GLY A 148 7.28 18.79 -2.36
CA GLY A 148 6.51 18.06 -1.36
C GLY A 148 5.86 16.81 -1.93
N LEU A 149 4.54 16.70 -1.83
CA LEU A 149 3.76 15.61 -2.43
C LEU A 149 3.51 15.79 -3.93
N GLY A 150 3.93 16.92 -4.51
CA GLY A 150 3.78 17.21 -5.93
C GLY A 150 2.35 17.57 -6.36
N VAL A 151 1.43 17.77 -5.43
CA VAL A 151 0.02 18.15 -5.68
C VAL A 151 -0.34 19.42 -4.93
N ALA A 152 -1.28 20.21 -5.46
CA ALA A 152 -1.82 21.38 -4.79
C ALA A 152 -3.11 21.02 -4.03
N VAL A 153 -3.16 21.37 -2.74
CA VAL A 153 -4.36 21.16 -1.92
C VAL A 153 -5.31 22.35 -2.10
N ASP A 154 -6.54 22.08 -2.51
CA ASP A 154 -7.60 23.10 -2.55
C ASP A 154 -8.18 23.32 -1.16
N ARG A 155 -7.75 24.40 -0.51
CA ARG A 155 -8.19 24.79 0.83
C ARG A 155 -9.71 25.00 0.92
N ARG A 156 -10.36 25.51 -0.11
CA ARG A 156 -11.81 25.73 -0.11
C ARG A 156 -12.55 24.40 -0.08
N LYS A 157 -12.04 23.37 -0.77
CA LYS A 157 -12.60 22.02 -0.72
C LYS A 157 -12.41 21.39 0.66
N VAL A 158 -11.23 21.56 1.25
CA VAL A 158 -10.95 21.09 2.62
C VAL A 158 -11.92 21.75 3.62
N ASP A 159 -12.08 23.07 3.55
CA ASP A 159 -12.98 23.81 4.44
C ASP A 159 -14.44 23.33 4.32
N ARG A 160 -14.92 23.09 3.09
CA ARG A 160 -16.28 22.54 2.87
C ARG A 160 -16.45 21.12 3.40
N ALA A 161 -15.42 20.31 3.36
CA ALA A 161 -15.45 18.92 3.85
C ALA A 161 -15.21 18.80 5.36
N THR A 162 -14.81 19.90 6.03
CA THR A 162 -14.47 19.89 7.45
C THR A 162 -15.73 19.82 8.31
N LEU A 163 -15.90 18.75 9.06
CA LEU A 163 -17.00 18.56 10.01
C LEU A 163 -16.66 19.06 11.42
N ARG A 164 -15.38 19.03 11.78
CA ARG A 164 -14.89 19.44 13.11
C ARG A 164 -13.48 19.96 12.98
N LEU A 165 -13.17 21.06 13.66
CA LEU A 165 -11.81 21.64 13.76
C LEU A 165 -11.46 21.80 15.24
N GLU A 166 -10.31 21.26 15.64
CA GLU A 166 -9.70 21.49 16.94
C GLU A 166 -8.29 22.07 16.76
N VAL A 167 -7.96 23.09 17.51
CA VAL A 167 -6.66 23.77 17.44
C VAL A 167 -5.90 23.54 18.72
N PHE A 168 -4.81 22.80 18.66
CA PHE A 168 -3.87 22.60 19.77
C PHE A 168 -2.73 23.63 19.63
N ARG A 169 -2.54 24.43 20.67
CA ARG A 169 -1.41 25.36 20.76
C ARG A 169 -0.43 24.85 21.78
N LYS A 170 0.86 24.91 21.46
CA LYS A 170 1.92 24.67 22.45
C LYS A 170 1.91 25.84 23.41
N GLU A 171 1.76 25.60 24.71
CA GLU A 171 1.97 26.57 25.78
C GLU A 171 3.44 26.98 25.86
#